data_d5107535aef9a8b6cbc97b0badffbb22
#
_entry.id   d5107535aef9a8b6cbc97b0badffbb22
#
_cell.length_a   1.000
_cell.length_b   1.000
_cell.length_c   1.000
_cell.angle_alpha   90.00
_cell.angle_beta   90.00
_cell.angle_gamma   90.00
#
_symmetry.space_group_name_H-M   'P 1'
#
loop_
_entity.id
_entity.type
_entity.pdbx_description
1 polymer ?
#
loop_
_entity_poly.entity_id
_entity_poly.type
_entity_poly.pdbx_seq_one_letter_code
_entity_poly.pdbx_strand_id
1 'polypeptide(L)'
;TKTFSDLPRISLVPGFISSDRDSKEITDLGRGGSDYTAAIIAAALNAEVLERWTDVDGFMTADPKVIKTAYTINELSYIEAMELCNFGAKVIYPPTIYPVCVKNIPIRVKNTFNPESDGTIIKQKIENNLKPIKGISSISGTTLITVTGLSMVGVIGVNRRIFTALAQQGISVFLVSQASSENSTSIGVRDQDAEKAVNVLDNEFAKEIETGAMFPMHAESGLATIAIVGENMKHTPGIAGKLFGTLGRSGISVIACAQGASETNISFVIDGKYLRKSLNVLHDSFFLSEYKVLNLFICGVGTVGSKLIEQIRSQYEELKEHSRLKLNVVGIASSHNAIF
;
A
#
# COMPACT_ATOMS: atom_id res chain seq x y z
N THR A 1 6.50 24.02 25.68
CA THR A 1 6.04 25.35 25.17
C THR A 1 6.82 26.51 25.78
N LYS A 2 6.99 26.60 27.11
CA LYS A 2 7.77 27.72 27.71
C LYS A 2 9.19 27.83 27.16
N THR A 3 9.87 26.72 26.91
CA THR A 3 11.24 26.71 26.36
C THR A 3 11.32 27.34 24.96
N PHE A 4 10.29 27.15 24.12
CA PHE A 4 10.28 27.65 22.74
C PHE A 4 9.85 29.11 22.63
N SER A 5 9.11 29.68 23.61
CA SER A 5 8.75 31.12 23.59
C SER A 5 9.96 32.04 23.72
N ASP A 6 11.05 31.55 24.32
CA ASP A 6 12.27 32.34 24.55
C ASP A 6 13.36 32.08 23.50
N LEU A 7 13.08 31.21 22.50
CA LEU A 7 14.03 30.89 21.44
C LEU A 7 14.00 31.90 20.29
N PRO A 8 15.09 32.01 19.52
CA PRO A 8 15.14 32.83 18.31
C PRO A 8 14.09 32.40 17.29
N ARG A 9 13.72 33.31 16.37
CA ARG A 9 12.77 33.06 15.28
C ARG A 9 13.12 31.80 14.46
N ILE A 10 14.42 31.50 14.31
CA ILE A 10 14.92 30.29 13.69
C ILE A 10 15.72 29.54 14.76
N SER A 11 15.29 28.32 15.04
CA SER A 11 15.92 27.44 16.03
C SER A 11 16.25 26.10 15.40
N LEU A 12 17.51 25.66 15.52
CA LEU A 12 17.95 24.35 15.07
C LEU A 12 17.88 23.37 16.24
N VAL A 13 17.11 22.31 16.07
CA VAL A 13 16.96 21.24 17.07
C VAL A 13 17.43 19.94 16.46
N PRO A 14 18.50 19.30 16.98
CA PRO A 14 18.87 17.96 16.54
C PRO A 14 17.78 16.98 16.98
N GLY A 15 17.25 16.21 16.02
CA GLY A 15 16.31 15.15 16.31
C GLY A 15 17.01 13.84 16.71
N PHE A 16 16.23 12.74 16.88
CA PHE A 16 16.70 11.40 17.16
C PHE A 16 17.13 11.14 18.64
N ILE A 17 17.81 12.11 19.28
CA ILE A 17 18.30 11.98 20.65
C ILE A 17 17.13 12.20 21.63
N SER A 18 17.04 11.35 22.63
CA SER A 18 16.10 11.43 23.74
C SER A 18 16.78 11.09 25.05
N SER A 19 16.07 11.21 26.15
CA SER A 19 16.53 10.73 27.45
C SER A 19 15.44 9.89 28.11
N ASP A 20 15.84 8.85 28.79
CA ASP A 20 14.95 8.08 29.63
C ASP A 20 14.40 8.97 30.75
N ARG A 21 13.11 8.81 31.07
CA ARG A 21 12.43 9.67 32.02
C ARG A 21 12.93 9.48 33.45
N ASP A 22 13.22 8.24 33.81
CA ASP A 22 13.53 7.84 35.19
C ASP A 22 15.05 7.85 35.43
N SER A 23 15.83 7.18 34.60
CA SER A 23 17.29 7.12 34.72
C SER A 23 18.01 8.40 34.27
N LYS A 24 17.37 9.23 33.44
CA LYS A 24 17.98 10.40 32.76
C LYS A 24 19.10 10.06 31.81
N GLU A 25 19.34 8.81 31.54
CA GLU A 25 20.33 8.36 30.58
C GLU A 25 19.96 8.81 29.17
N ILE A 26 20.98 9.16 28.39
CA ILE A 26 20.80 9.52 26.98
C ILE A 26 20.48 8.24 26.20
N THR A 27 19.40 8.29 25.45
CA THR A 27 18.93 7.21 24.58
C THR A 27 18.57 7.79 23.21
N ASP A 28 18.14 6.95 22.29
CA ASP A 28 17.66 7.37 20.99
C ASP A 28 16.24 6.86 20.72
N LEU A 29 15.58 7.47 19.72
CA LEU A 29 14.22 7.12 19.29
C LEU A 29 14.21 6.02 18.22
N GLY A 30 15.36 5.43 17.91
CA GLY A 30 15.48 4.42 16.88
C GLY A 30 15.29 4.95 15.45
N ARG A 31 15.06 4.04 14.52
CA ARG A 31 14.89 4.38 13.11
C ARG A 31 13.70 5.32 12.90
N GLY A 32 13.94 6.43 12.19
CA GLY A 32 12.91 7.47 11.96
C GLY A 32 12.72 8.42 13.15
N GLY A 33 13.59 8.35 14.16
CA GLY A 33 13.50 9.17 15.37
C GLY A 33 13.56 10.67 15.10
N SER A 34 14.26 11.13 14.06
CA SER A 34 14.31 12.55 13.67
C SER A 34 12.93 13.04 13.21
N ASP A 35 12.25 12.27 12.35
CA ASP A 35 10.88 12.57 11.90
C ASP A 35 9.93 12.61 13.09
N TYR A 36 10.08 11.66 14.02
CA TYR A 36 9.23 11.58 15.22
C TYR A 36 9.47 12.75 16.18
N THR A 37 10.73 13.15 16.39
CA THR A 37 11.06 14.36 17.17
C THR A 37 10.39 15.60 16.58
N ALA A 38 10.49 15.79 15.25
CA ALA A 38 9.87 16.92 14.57
C ALA A 38 8.33 16.93 14.76
N ALA A 39 7.69 15.77 14.67
CA ALA A 39 6.24 15.65 14.88
C ALA A 39 5.82 15.96 16.33
N ILE A 40 6.56 15.51 17.32
CA ILE A 40 6.33 15.85 18.73
C ILE A 40 6.44 17.36 18.97
N ILE A 41 7.48 17.99 18.41
CA ILE A 41 7.70 19.44 18.53
C ILE A 41 6.58 20.20 17.81
N ALA A 42 6.23 19.82 16.58
CA ALA A 42 5.13 20.42 15.83
C ALA A 42 3.79 20.35 16.60
N ALA A 43 3.49 19.19 17.17
CA ALA A 43 2.29 19.00 18.00
C ALA A 43 2.31 19.82 19.29
N ALA A 44 3.46 19.94 19.96
CA ALA A 44 3.63 20.72 21.18
C ALA A 44 3.49 22.22 20.96
N LEU A 45 3.89 22.70 19.77
CA LEU A 45 3.82 24.13 19.38
C LEU A 45 2.51 24.49 18.67
N ASN A 46 1.63 23.53 18.39
CA ASN A 46 0.47 23.68 17.50
C ASN A 46 0.88 24.33 16.16
N ALA A 47 1.90 23.77 15.51
CA ALA A 47 2.42 24.28 14.24
C ALA A 47 1.34 24.32 13.15
N GLU A 48 1.45 25.25 12.23
CA GLU A 48 0.55 25.34 11.06
C GLU A 48 0.76 24.17 10.09
N VAL A 49 2.00 23.70 9.96
CA VAL A 49 2.38 22.59 9.07
C VAL A 49 3.68 21.95 9.57
N LEU A 50 3.81 20.65 9.36
CA LEU A 50 5.07 19.92 9.49
C LEU A 50 5.60 19.63 8.07
N GLU A 51 6.67 20.29 7.67
CA GLU A 51 7.33 20.00 6.39
C GLU A 51 8.41 18.95 6.59
N ARG A 52 8.33 17.86 5.82
CA ARG A 52 9.35 16.84 5.74
C ARG A 52 10.08 16.91 4.41
N TRP A 53 11.33 17.34 4.46
CA TRP A 53 12.21 17.39 3.30
C TRP A 53 12.99 16.08 3.15
N THR A 54 12.95 15.49 1.97
CA THR A 54 13.52 14.17 1.67
C THR A 54 14.09 14.13 0.24
N ASP A 55 14.46 12.95 -0.24
CA ASP A 55 15.03 12.69 -1.57
C ASP A 55 14.00 12.25 -2.62
N VAL A 56 12.71 12.29 -2.29
CA VAL A 56 11.61 11.94 -3.21
C VAL A 56 10.58 13.05 -3.27
N ASP A 57 9.85 13.17 -4.41
CA ASP A 57 8.86 14.22 -4.64
C ASP A 57 7.58 14.09 -3.79
N GLY A 58 7.50 13.09 -2.93
CA GLY A 58 6.34 12.81 -2.09
C GLY A 58 5.97 11.34 -2.13
N PHE A 59 4.72 11.04 -1.74
CA PHE A 59 4.16 9.72 -1.94
C PHE A 59 3.84 9.48 -3.41
N MET A 60 4.18 8.32 -3.90
CA MET A 60 3.95 7.92 -5.28
C MET A 60 2.84 6.87 -5.36
N THR A 61 2.15 6.81 -6.51
CA THR A 61 1.10 5.79 -6.76
C THR A 61 1.61 4.36 -6.70
N ALA A 62 2.92 4.15 -6.87
CA ALA A 62 3.65 2.90 -6.65
C ALA A 62 5.14 3.22 -6.46
N ASP A 63 5.97 2.21 -6.14
CA ASP A 63 7.43 2.39 -6.07
C ASP A 63 8.00 2.76 -7.47
N PRO A 64 8.56 3.97 -7.67
CA PRO A 64 9.09 4.41 -8.96
C PRO A 64 10.32 3.61 -9.43
N LYS A 65 10.98 2.88 -8.53
CA LYS A 65 12.07 1.96 -8.89
C LYS A 65 11.55 0.75 -9.67
N VAL A 66 10.30 0.36 -9.40
CA VAL A 66 9.63 -0.78 -10.06
C VAL A 66 8.73 -0.30 -11.20
N ILE A 67 7.94 0.75 -10.97
CA ILE A 67 6.92 1.28 -11.88
C ILE A 67 7.34 2.65 -12.39
N LYS A 68 7.82 2.72 -13.63
CA LYS A 68 8.31 3.98 -14.22
C LYS A 68 7.22 5.01 -14.50
N THR A 69 5.98 4.57 -14.62
CA THR A 69 4.79 5.41 -14.83
C THR A 69 4.14 5.87 -13.52
N ALA A 70 4.73 5.53 -12.37
CA ALA A 70 4.27 6.04 -11.08
C ALA A 70 4.43 7.56 -11.02
N TYR A 71 3.44 8.23 -10.45
CA TYR A 71 3.41 9.68 -10.29
C TYR A 71 3.10 10.07 -8.84
N THR A 72 3.44 11.30 -8.48
CA THR A 72 3.25 11.83 -7.13
C THR A 72 1.77 11.98 -6.80
N ILE A 73 1.39 11.59 -5.61
CA ILE A 73 0.05 11.75 -5.06
C ILE A 73 0.00 13.11 -4.36
N ASN A 74 -0.83 14.03 -4.84
CA ASN A 74 -0.89 15.38 -4.30
C ASN A 74 -1.44 15.43 -2.88
N GLU A 75 -2.47 14.62 -2.59
CA GLU A 75 -3.15 14.63 -1.28
C GLU A 75 -3.43 13.22 -0.78
N LEU A 76 -3.13 12.99 0.50
CA LEU A 76 -3.44 11.76 1.23
C LEU A 76 -4.11 12.11 2.56
N SER A 77 -4.99 11.23 3.03
CA SER A 77 -5.38 11.24 4.43
C SER A 77 -4.25 10.67 5.31
N TYR A 78 -4.31 10.96 6.62
CA TYR A 78 -3.36 10.35 7.56
C TYR A 78 -3.42 8.82 7.53
N ILE A 79 -4.64 8.26 7.37
CA ILE A 79 -4.85 6.81 7.32
C ILE A 79 -4.23 6.23 6.05
N GLU A 80 -4.50 6.83 4.89
CA GLU A 80 -3.90 6.40 3.62
C GLU A 80 -2.37 6.44 3.66
N ALA A 81 -1.78 7.50 4.23
CA ALA A 81 -0.34 7.62 4.38
C ALA A 81 0.25 6.54 5.31
N MET A 82 -0.41 6.27 6.46
CA MET A 82 -0.01 5.19 7.36
C MET A 82 -0.06 3.83 6.68
N GLU A 83 -1.15 3.53 5.96
CA GLU A 83 -1.32 2.25 5.27
C GLU A 83 -0.24 2.05 4.20
N LEU A 84 0.02 3.06 3.36
CA LEU A 84 1.10 2.98 2.37
C LEU A 84 2.46 2.72 3.02
N CYS A 85 2.77 3.39 4.14
CA CYS A 85 4.02 3.19 4.86
C CYS A 85 4.12 1.81 5.51
N ASN A 86 3.04 1.30 6.09
CA ASN A 86 3.00 -0.02 6.72
C ASN A 86 3.29 -1.13 5.70
N PHE A 87 2.82 -0.98 4.47
CA PHE A 87 3.05 -1.93 3.39
C PHE A 87 4.30 -1.65 2.54
N GLY A 88 5.20 -0.75 2.97
CA GLY A 88 6.54 -0.64 2.40
C GLY A 88 6.93 0.69 1.76
N ALA A 89 6.03 1.66 1.66
CA ALA A 89 6.40 3.01 1.22
C ALA A 89 7.30 3.68 2.27
N LYS A 90 8.58 3.87 1.93
CA LYS A 90 9.61 4.40 2.85
C LYS A 90 9.66 5.94 2.83
N VAL A 91 8.50 6.59 2.81
CA VAL A 91 8.42 8.06 2.68
C VAL A 91 8.39 8.74 4.04
N ILE A 92 7.63 8.23 4.99
CA ILE A 92 7.55 8.74 6.38
C ILE A 92 7.64 7.54 7.33
N TYR A 93 8.23 7.76 8.49
CA TYR A 93 8.17 6.79 9.58
C TYR A 93 6.75 6.81 10.18
N PRO A 94 5.97 5.69 10.16
CA PRO A 94 4.56 5.69 10.51
C PRO A 94 4.22 6.33 11.88
N PRO A 95 4.98 6.09 12.97
CA PRO A 95 4.74 6.73 14.26
C PRO A 95 4.78 8.26 14.23
N THR A 96 5.46 8.87 13.24
CA THR A 96 5.53 10.33 13.06
C THR A 96 4.14 10.94 12.80
N ILE A 97 3.24 10.21 12.20
CA ILE A 97 1.92 10.70 11.80
C ILE A 97 1.02 10.94 13.02
N TYR A 98 1.14 10.09 14.05
CA TYR A 98 0.22 10.12 15.20
C TYR A 98 0.19 11.47 15.97
N PRO A 99 1.33 12.06 16.41
CA PRO A 99 1.31 13.30 17.17
C PRO A 99 0.65 14.47 16.44
N VAL A 100 0.90 14.58 15.13
CA VAL A 100 0.37 15.68 14.30
C VAL A 100 -1.08 15.41 13.88
N CYS A 101 -1.47 14.15 13.66
CA CYS A 101 -2.84 13.75 13.36
C CYS A 101 -3.81 14.16 14.49
N VAL A 102 -3.45 13.89 15.75
CA VAL A 102 -4.26 14.27 16.94
C VAL A 102 -4.50 15.77 17.02
N LYS A 103 -3.58 16.57 16.46
CA LYS A 103 -3.65 18.03 16.46
C LYS A 103 -4.16 18.60 15.14
N ASN A 104 -4.51 17.75 14.17
CA ASN A 104 -4.90 18.17 12.81
C ASN A 104 -3.84 19.04 12.10
N ILE A 105 -2.56 18.81 12.39
CA ILE A 105 -1.46 19.54 11.76
C ILE A 105 -1.11 18.84 10.45
N PRO A 106 -1.28 19.48 9.29
CA PRO A 106 -0.94 18.85 8.02
C PRO A 106 0.56 18.56 7.92
N ILE A 107 0.89 17.45 7.26
CA ILE A 107 2.27 17.10 6.90
C ILE A 107 2.45 17.38 5.42
N ARG A 108 3.50 18.12 5.04
CA ARG A 108 3.88 18.32 3.65
C ARG A 108 5.20 17.62 3.39
N VAL A 109 5.20 16.66 2.48
CA VAL A 109 6.41 15.98 2.02
C VAL A 109 6.95 16.70 0.81
N LYS A 110 8.22 17.14 0.87
CA LYS A 110 8.90 17.91 -0.18
C LYS A 110 10.23 17.25 -0.54
N ASN A 111 10.67 17.45 -1.78
CA ASN A 111 11.95 16.98 -2.27
C ASN A 111 13.03 18.05 -2.16
N THR A 112 14.10 17.75 -1.43
CA THR A 112 15.25 18.66 -1.30
C THR A 112 15.95 18.94 -2.63
N PHE A 113 15.94 17.98 -3.54
CA PHE A 113 16.56 18.09 -4.86
C PHE A 113 15.62 18.64 -5.95
N ASN A 114 14.31 18.75 -5.64
CA ASN A 114 13.28 19.32 -6.51
C ASN A 114 12.30 20.18 -5.69
N PRO A 115 12.76 21.32 -5.13
CA PRO A 115 11.98 22.15 -4.21
C PRO A 115 10.75 22.80 -4.87
N GLU A 116 10.74 22.93 -6.18
CA GLU A 116 9.61 23.46 -6.95
C GLU A 116 8.44 22.48 -7.06
N SER A 117 8.67 21.18 -6.81
CA SER A 117 7.59 20.19 -6.75
C SER A 117 6.63 20.50 -5.61
N ASP A 118 5.32 20.42 -5.87
CA ASP A 118 4.29 20.62 -4.85
C ASP A 118 4.36 19.59 -3.72
N GLY A 119 4.88 18.42 -4.03
CA GLY A 119 5.01 17.31 -3.08
C GLY A 119 3.67 16.64 -2.76
N THR A 120 3.60 16.03 -1.58
CA THR A 120 2.36 15.43 -1.04
C THR A 120 1.94 16.14 0.22
N ILE A 121 0.68 16.56 0.30
CA ILE A 121 0.09 17.04 1.54
C ILE A 121 -0.74 15.93 2.20
N ILE A 122 -0.51 15.70 3.50
CA ILE A 122 -1.24 14.73 4.31
C ILE A 122 -2.08 15.51 5.32
N LYS A 123 -3.41 15.30 5.29
CA LYS A 123 -4.36 16.04 6.14
C LYS A 123 -5.58 15.17 6.48
N GLN A 124 -6.38 15.58 7.43
CA GLN A 124 -7.52 14.78 7.90
C GLN A 124 -8.64 14.65 6.85
N LYS A 125 -8.97 15.74 6.16
CA LYS A 125 -10.03 15.76 5.14
C LYS A 125 -9.46 16.11 3.78
N ILE A 126 -9.77 15.29 2.79
CA ILE A 126 -9.42 15.50 1.39
C ILE A 126 -10.69 15.98 0.68
N GLU A 127 -10.66 17.18 0.11
CA GLU A 127 -11.85 17.81 -0.46
C GLU A 127 -12.32 17.19 -1.77
N ASN A 128 -11.41 16.67 -2.59
CA ASN A 128 -11.71 16.10 -3.92
C ASN A 128 -11.25 14.64 -4.04
N ASN A 129 -11.70 13.79 -3.13
CA ASN A 129 -11.31 12.38 -3.14
C ASN A 129 -12.14 11.57 -4.16
N LEU A 130 -11.97 11.83 -5.46
CA LEU A 130 -12.68 11.12 -6.53
C LEU A 130 -12.06 9.75 -6.86
N LYS A 131 -10.79 9.54 -6.54
CA LYS A 131 -10.12 8.26 -6.83
C LYS A 131 -10.29 7.29 -5.68
N PRO A 132 -10.86 6.09 -5.93
CA PRO A 132 -11.07 5.10 -4.87
C PRO A 132 -9.74 4.52 -4.34
N ILE A 133 -8.70 4.51 -5.17
CA ILE A 133 -7.36 4.03 -4.82
C ILE A 133 -6.36 5.16 -5.00
N LYS A 134 -5.50 5.35 -4.00
CA LYS A 134 -4.43 6.36 -3.97
C LYS A 134 -3.09 5.78 -4.36
N GLY A 135 -2.78 4.58 -3.88
CA GLY A 135 -1.48 3.97 -4.15
C GLY A 135 -1.48 2.46 -3.99
N ILE A 136 -0.40 1.87 -4.48
CA ILE A 136 -0.08 0.46 -4.33
C ILE A 136 1.26 0.36 -3.64
N SER A 137 1.31 -0.40 -2.56
CA SER A 137 2.54 -0.65 -1.82
C SER A 137 2.82 -2.15 -1.73
N SER A 138 4.06 -2.54 -1.47
CA SER A 138 4.42 -3.95 -1.39
C SER A 138 5.55 -4.24 -0.41
N ILE A 139 5.51 -5.44 0.15
CA ILE A 139 6.55 -6.02 0.99
C ILE A 139 7.06 -7.25 0.25
N SER A 140 8.33 -7.24 -0.14
CA SER A 140 9.05 -8.43 -0.58
C SER A 140 9.58 -9.19 0.63
N GLY A 141 9.84 -10.48 0.47
CA GLY A 141 10.35 -11.31 1.57
C GLY A 141 9.28 -11.53 2.64
N THR A 142 8.14 -12.05 2.21
CA THR A 142 7.02 -12.46 3.05
C THR A 142 7.03 -13.98 3.19
N THR A 143 6.96 -14.48 4.41
CA THR A 143 6.63 -15.88 4.70
C THR A 143 5.25 -15.95 5.32
N LEU A 144 4.41 -16.81 4.77
CA LEU A 144 3.09 -17.10 5.30
C LEU A 144 3.18 -18.34 6.19
N ILE A 145 2.83 -18.20 7.46
CA ILE A 145 2.79 -19.31 8.42
C ILE A 145 1.33 -19.66 8.67
N THR A 146 0.98 -20.90 8.46
CA THR A 146 -0.40 -21.39 8.63
C THR A 146 -0.47 -22.31 9.84
N VAL A 147 -1.31 -21.91 10.80
CA VAL A 147 -1.70 -22.66 11.98
C VAL A 147 -2.99 -23.38 11.65
N THR A 148 -2.98 -24.72 11.65
CA THR A 148 -4.13 -25.54 11.27
C THR A 148 -4.41 -26.61 12.31
N GLY A 149 -5.67 -26.77 12.69
CA GLY A 149 -6.08 -27.83 13.62
C GLY A 149 -7.58 -28.03 13.66
N LEU A 150 -8.01 -29.28 13.68
CA LEU A 150 -9.43 -29.64 13.82
C LEU A 150 -10.01 -29.20 15.16
N SER A 151 -9.18 -29.16 16.20
CA SER A 151 -9.56 -28.71 17.55
C SER A 151 -9.59 -27.19 17.71
N MET A 152 -9.30 -26.41 16.66
CA MET A 152 -9.39 -24.94 16.72
C MET A 152 -10.82 -24.44 16.62
N VAL A 153 -11.70 -25.20 15.96
CA VAL A 153 -13.09 -24.81 15.70
C VAL A 153 -13.87 -24.66 17.01
N GLY A 154 -14.41 -23.46 17.27
CA GLY A 154 -15.16 -23.15 18.47
C GLY A 154 -14.34 -23.02 19.75
N VAL A 155 -13.01 -23.09 19.68
CA VAL A 155 -12.13 -22.95 20.84
C VAL A 155 -11.75 -21.48 21.05
N ILE A 156 -12.17 -20.93 22.19
CA ILE A 156 -11.90 -19.55 22.55
C ILE A 156 -10.42 -19.37 22.90
N GLY A 157 -9.79 -18.36 22.32
CA GLY A 157 -8.47 -17.89 22.73
C GLY A 157 -7.29 -18.42 21.92
N VAL A 158 -7.48 -19.21 20.86
CA VAL A 158 -6.39 -19.69 19.98
C VAL A 158 -5.61 -18.51 19.41
N ASN A 159 -6.29 -17.51 18.83
CA ASN A 159 -5.64 -16.32 18.29
C ASN A 159 -4.86 -15.54 19.36
N ARG A 160 -5.37 -15.45 20.60
CA ARG A 160 -4.62 -14.85 21.70
C ARG A 160 -3.29 -15.56 21.93
N ARG A 161 -3.29 -16.90 21.94
CA ARG A 161 -2.08 -17.70 22.14
C ARG A 161 -1.07 -17.44 21.01
N ILE A 162 -1.53 -17.50 19.75
CA ILE A 162 -0.69 -17.21 18.56
C ILE A 162 0.00 -15.84 18.71
N PHE A 163 -0.79 -14.77 18.88
CA PHE A 163 -0.22 -13.42 18.92
C PHE A 163 0.60 -13.14 20.18
N THR A 164 0.23 -13.73 21.34
CA THR A 164 1.02 -13.57 22.57
C THR A 164 2.38 -14.24 22.43
N ALA A 165 2.44 -15.45 21.91
CA ALA A 165 3.70 -16.17 21.70
C ALA A 165 4.66 -15.42 20.77
N LEU A 166 4.15 -14.90 19.64
CA LEU A 166 4.94 -14.11 18.70
C LEU A 166 5.39 -12.77 19.29
N ALA A 167 4.49 -12.05 19.99
CA ALA A 167 4.79 -10.75 20.58
C ALA A 167 5.87 -10.84 21.66
N GLN A 168 5.87 -11.88 22.48
CA GLN A 168 6.90 -12.12 23.52
C GLN A 168 8.30 -12.30 22.91
N GLN A 169 8.37 -12.71 21.65
CA GLN A 169 9.61 -12.88 20.91
C GLN A 169 9.96 -11.68 20.02
N GLY A 170 9.17 -10.62 20.07
CA GLY A 170 9.37 -9.42 19.26
C GLY A 170 9.08 -9.62 17.75
N ILE A 171 8.30 -10.64 17.40
CA ILE A 171 7.96 -10.94 16.00
C ILE A 171 6.73 -10.14 15.61
N SER A 172 6.88 -9.34 14.56
CA SER A 172 5.80 -8.51 14.00
C SER A 172 5.01 -9.28 12.94
N VAL A 173 3.69 -9.33 13.13
CA VAL A 173 2.73 -9.87 12.15
C VAL A 173 2.09 -8.70 11.41
N PHE A 174 2.18 -8.68 10.08
CA PHE A 174 1.64 -7.59 9.26
C PHE A 174 0.46 -8.01 8.36
N LEU A 175 0.15 -9.30 8.32
CA LEU A 175 -1.03 -9.83 7.62
C LEU A 175 -1.63 -10.96 8.45
N VAL A 176 -2.95 -10.98 8.54
CA VAL A 176 -3.73 -12.07 9.16
C VAL A 176 -4.87 -12.42 8.24
N SER A 177 -4.97 -13.68 7.89
CA SER A 177 -6.07 -14.22 7.10
C SER A 177 -6.60 -15.47 7.79
N GLN A 178 -7.89 -15.45 8.16
CA GLN A 178 -8.56 -16.56 8.82
C GLN A 178 -9.80 -16.96 8.04
N ALA A 179 -9.91 -18.25 7.72
CA ALA A 179 -11.12 -18.79 7.13
C ALA A 179 -12.27 -18.80 8.16
N SER A 180 -13.49 -18.60 7.69
CA SER A 180 -14.69 -18.60 8.56
C SER A 180 -14.91 -19.93 9.30
N SER A 181 -14.31 -21.02 8.82
CA SER A 181 -14.35 -22.33 9.46
C SER A 181 -13.51 -22.41 10.76
N GLU A 182 -12.73 -21.36 11.07
CA GLU A 182 -11.85 -21.29 12.26
C GLU A 182 -10.80 -22.41 12.38
N ASN A 183 -10.71 -23.32 11.42
CA ASN A 183 -9.77 -24.45 11.44
C ASN A 183 -8.37 -24.08 10.96
N SER A 184 -8.19 -22.89 10.42
CA SER A 184 -6.93 -22.43 9.87
C SER A 184 -6.79 -20.91 10.01
N THR A 185 -5.63 -20.48 10.52
CA THR A 185 -5.23 -19.07 10.59
C THR A 185 -3.86 -18.91 9.94
N SER A 186 -3.78 -18.10 8.90
CA SER A 186 -2.54 -17.76 8.20
C SER A 186 -2.05 -16.39 8.63
N ILE A 187 -0.78 -16.27 8.99
CA ILE A 187 -0.13 -15.02 9.39
C ILE A 187 1.06 -14.72 8.51
N GLY A 188 1.21 -13.47 8.10
CA GLY A 188 2.35 -12.99 7.32
C GLY A 188 3.41 -12.37 8.22
N VAL A 189 4.62 -12.89 8.14
CA VAL A 189 5.82 -12.40 8.82
C VAL A 189 6.92 -12.12 7.80
N ARG A 190 7.98 -11.40 8.19
CA ARG A 190 9.16 -11.23 7.34
C ARG A 190 9.96 -12.53 7.27
N ASP A 191 10.60 -12.81 6.14
CA ASP A 191 11.38 -14.03 5.94
C ASP A 191 12.45 -14.23 7.04
N GLN A 192 13.08 -13.16 7.51
CA GLN A 192 14.07 -13.19 8.59
C GLN A 192 13.53 -13.69 9.93
N ASP A 193 12.23 -13.54 10.17
CA ASP A 193 11.57 -13.94 11.42
C ASP A 193 10.85 -15.30 11.31
N ALA A 194 10.79 -15.86 10.10
CA ALA A 194 9.96 -17.03 9.78
C ALA A 194 10.34 -18.28 10.60
N GLU A 195 11.61 -18.65 10.61
CA GLU A 195 12.09 -19.84 11.34
C GLU A 195 11.84 -19.70 12.84
N LYS A 196 12.13 -18.52 13.40
CA LYS A 196 11.87 -18.20 14.80
C LYS A 196 10.38 -18.29 15.12
N ALA A 197 9.53 -17.78 14.22
CA ALA A 197 8.08 -17.78 14.41
C ALA A 197 7.50 -19.21 14.40
N VAL A 198 7.94 -20.05 13.47
CA VAL A 198 7.56 -21.47 13.41
C VAL A 198 7.92 -22.17 14.71
N ASN A 199 9.17 -22.07 15.15
CA ASN A 199 9.64 -22.71 16.38
C ASN A 199 8.86 -22.26 17.62
N VAL A 200 8.54 -20.98 17.70
CA VAL A 200 7.76 -20.40 18.82
C VAL A 200 6.34 -20.96 18.83
N LEU A 201 5.70 -21.05 17.68
CA LEU A 201 4.33 -21.55 17.57
C LEU A 201 4.27 -23.09 17.76
N ASP A 202 5.21 -23.84 17.22
CA ASP A 202 5.29 -25.29 17.45
C ASP A 202 5.48 -25.60 18.94
N ASN A 203 6.28 -24.82 19.67
CA ASN A 203 6.44 -24.95 21.11
C ASN A 203 5.18 -24.56 21.89
N GLU A 204 4.51 -23.46 21.50
CA GLU A 204 3.26 -23.00 22.14
C GLU A 204 2.14 -24.04 22.02
N PHE A 205 2.08 -24.74 20.89
CA PHE A 205 1.05 -25.75 20.60
C PHE A 205 1.57 -27.20 20.64
N ALA A 206 2.74 -27.44 21.27
CA ALA A 206 3.39 -28.74 21.29
C ALA A 206 2.47 -29.87 21.76
N LYS A 207 1.66 -29.60 22.80
CA LYS A 207 0.73 -30.61 23.37
C LYS A 207 -0.39 -30.95 22.41
N GLU A 208 -0.95 -29.95 21.72
CA GLU A 208 -1.99 -30.15 20.71
C GLU A 208 -1.45 -30.88 19.48
N ILE A 209 -0.21 -30.61 19.11
CA ILE A 209 0.48 -31.30 18.00
C ILE A 209 0.77 -32.74 18.36
N GLU A 210 1.28 -33.02 19.57
CA GLU A 210 1.55 -34.37 20.05
C GLU A 210 0.30 -35.25 20.09
N THR A 211 -0.84 -34.63 20.47
CA THR A 211 -2.14 -35.37 20.54
C THR A 211 -2.83 -35.46 19.18
N GLY A 212 -2.27 -34.88 18.11
CA GLY A 212 -2.89 -34.83 16.79
C GLY A 212 -4.09 -33.86 16.66
N ALA A 213 -4.32 -33.02 17.68
CA ALA A 213 -5.38 -32.03 17.68
C ALA A 213 -5.06 -30.83 16.77
N MET A 214 -3.78 -30.54 16.60
CA MET A 214 -3.25 -29.56 15.64
C MET A 214 -2.13 -30.18 14.80
N PHE A 215 -1.89 -29.59 13.62
CA PHE A 215 -0.76 -29.95 12.76
C PHE A 215 0.46 -29.07 13.10
N PRO A 216 1.70 -29.57 12.85
CA PRO A 216 2.89 -28.72 12.86
C PRO A 216 2.70 -27.50 11.96
N MET A 217 3.33 -26.39 12.34
CA MET A 217 3.21 -25.15 11.60
C MET A 217 3.72 -25.32 10.16
N HIS A 218 2.91 -24.90 9.20
CA HIS A 218 3.30 -24.88 7.80
C HIS A 218 3.76 -23.47 7.40
N ALA A 219 5.00 -23.36 6.90
CA ALA A 219 5.57 -22.10 6.44
C ALA A 219 5.82 -22.15 4.93
N GLU A 220 5.31 -21.13 4.21
CA GLU A 220 5.53 -20.91 2.79
C GLU A 220 6.29 -19.60 2.60
N SER A 221 7.55 -19.70 2.17
CA SER A 221 8.48 -18.57 1.97
C SER A 221 8.59 -18.17 0.50
N GLY A 222 9.33 -17.07 0.22
CA GLY A 222 9.53 -16.57 -1.14
C GLY A 222 8.31 -15.85 -1.70
N LEU A 223 7.43 -15.40 -0.81
CA LEU A 223 6.20 -14.69 -1.18
C LEU A 223 6.39 -13.18 -1.14
N ALA A 224 5.40 -12.47 -1.68
CA ALA A 224 5.29 -11.02 -1.57
C ALA A 224 3.87 -10.63 -1.19
N THR A 225 3.77 -9.63 -0.31
CA THR A 225 2.50 -9.00 0.05
C THR A 225 2.35 -7.71 -0.72
N ILE A 226 1.19 -7.49 -1.33
CA ILE A 226 0.81 -6.25 -2.01
C ILE A 226 -0.43 -5.70 -1.33
N ALA A 227 -0.48 -4.37 -1.17
CA ALA A 227 -1.66 -3.66 -0.69
C ALA A 227 -2.05 -2.57 -1.67
N ILE A 228 -3.32 -2.51 -2.03
CA ILE A 228 -3.94 -1.35 -2.65
C ILE A 228 -4.58 -0.51 -1.55
N VAL A 229 -4.34 0.81 -1.58
CA VAL A 229 -4.72 1.72 -0.49
C VAL A 229 -5.58 2.85 -1.01
N GLY A 230 -6.66 3.16 -0.29
CA GLY A 230 -7.53 4.31 -0.54
C GLY A 230 -8.82 4.24 0.29
N GLU A 231 -9.20 5.34 0.94
CA GLU A 231 -10.38 5.40 1.82
C GLU A 231 -11.72 5.28 1.07
N ASN A 232 -11.76 5.63 -0.22
CA ASN A 232 -13.00 5.60 -0.99
C ASN A 232 -13.36 4.22 -1.57
N MET A 233 -12.58 3.18 -1.28
CA MET A 233 -12.89 1.83 -1.74
C MET A 233 -14.23 1.33 -1.19
N LYS A 234 -14.56 1.67 0.05
CA LYS A 234 -15.81 1.31 0.73
C LYS A 234 -17.06 1.71 -0.03
N HIS A 235 -17.01 2.85 -0.70
CA HIS A 235 -18.15 3.42 -1.42
C HIS A 235 -18.09 3.20 -2.93
N THR A 236 -17.11 2.40 -3.40
CA THR A 236 -16.89 2.15 -4.83
C THR A 236 -17.06 0.66 -5.13
N PRO A 237 -18.24 0.22 -5.58
CA PRO A 237 -18.46 -1.17 -5.94
C PRO A 237 -17.50 -1.66 -7.03
N GLY A 238 -17.13 -2.92 -6.96
CA GLY A 238 -16.35 -3.58 -8.00
C GLY A 238 -14.83 -3.47 -7.87
N ILE A 239 -14.27 -2.76 -6.86
CA ILE A 239 -12.83 -2.63 -6.66
C ILE A 239 -12.15 -4.00 -6.48
N ALA A 240 -12.66 -4.84 -5.58
CA ALA A 240 -12.14 -6.19 -5.37
C ALA A 240 -12.26 -7.05 -6.63
N GLY A 241 -13.40 -6.96 -7.35
CA GLY A 241 -13.59 -7.65 -8.63
C GLY A 241 -12.56 -7.21 -9.69
N LYS A 242 -12.30 -5.91 -9.80
CA LYS A 242 -11.28 -5.36 -10.70
C LYS A 242 -9.87 -5.82 -10.31
N LEU A 243 -9.55 -5.81 -9.01
CA LEU A 243 -8.26 -6.28 -8.47
C LEU A 243 -8.00 -7.73 -8.84
N PHE A 244 -8.85 -8.65 -8.37
CA PHE A 244 -8.66 -10.08 -8.57
C PHE A 244 -8.83 -10.49 -10.03
N GLY A 245 -9.74 -9.84 -10.77
CA GLY A 245 -9.90 -10.04 -12.20
C GLY A 245 -8.67 -9.63 -13.01
N THR A 246 -7.98 -8.55 -12.62
CA THR A 246 -6.74 -8.11 -13.28
C THR A 246 -5.60 -9.09 -13.03
N LEU A 247 -5.44 -9.56 -11.79
CA LEU A 247 -4.43 -10.58 -11.46
C LEU A 247 -4.71 -11.90 -12.17
N GLY A 248 -5.96 -12.39 -12.13
CA GLY A 248 -6.37 -13.64 -12.77
C GLY A 248 -6.17 -13.64 -14.29
N ARG A 249 -6.58 -12.58 -15.00
CA ARG A 249 -6.31 -12.43 -16.45
C ARG A 249 -4.82 -12.39 -16.77
N SER A 250 -4.00 -11.98 -15.83
CA SER A 250 -2.53 -11.96 -15.98
C SER A 250 -1.86 -13.27 -15.56
N GLY A 251 -2.64 -14.30 -15.21
CA GLY A 251 -2.13 -15.61 -14.78
C GLY A 251 -1.44 -15.55 -13.40
N ILE A 252 -1.89 -14.65 -12.51
CA ILE A 252 -1.32 -14.50 -11.18
C ILE A 252 -2.33 -15.03 -10.16
N SER A 253 -1.92 -16.02 -9.38
CA SER A 253 -2.73 -16.59 -8.30
C SER A 253 -2.52 -15.80 -7.01
N VAL A 254 -3.62 -15.57 -6.29
CA VAL A 254 -3.60 -15.00 -4.93
C VAL A 254 -3.64 -16.15 -3.93
N ILE A 255 -2.66 -16.18 -3.03
CA ILE A 255 -2.49 -17.25 -2.02
C ILE A 255 -3.34 -16.96 -0.78
N ALA A 256 -3.28 -15.72 -0.31
CA ALA A 256 -4.08 -15.25 0.82
C ALA A 256 -4.49 -13.79 0.59
N CYS A 257 -5.59 -13.36 1.20
CA CYS A 257 -6.00 -11.97 1.18
C CYS A 257 -6.62 -11.55 2.51
N ALA A 258 -6.53 -10.26 2.82
CA ALA A 258 -7.16 -9.64 3.96
C ALA A 258 -7.76 -8.29 3.54
N GLN A 259 -9.03 -8.09 3.91
CA GLN A 259 -9.74 -6.82 3.75
C GLN A 259 -10.50 -6.54 5.04
N GLY A 260 -10.19 -5.43 5.69
CA GLY A 260 -10.87 -5.02 6.91
C GLY A 260 -12.22 -4.33 6.61
N ALA A 261 -13.08 -4.24 7.62
CA ALA A 261 -14.37 -3.53 7.51
C ALA A 261 -14.21 -2.02 7.28
N SER A 262 -13.04 -1.46 7.56
CA SER A 262 -12.67 -0.07 7.23
C SER A 262 -12.52 0.15 5.73
N GLU A 263 -12.18 -0.92 4.99
CA GLU A 263 -11.95 -0.92 3.54
C GLU A 263 -10.94 0.15 3.06
N THR A 264 -10.00 0.52 3.92
CA THR A 264 -8.93 1.47 3.57
C THR A 264 -7.80 0.82 2.80
N ASN A 265 -7.66 -0.50 2.93
CA ASN A 265 -6.75 -1.31 2.11
C ASN A 265 -7.36 -2.68 1.76
N ILE A 266 -6.87 -3.26 0.68
CA ILE A 266 -6.98 -4.68 0.37
C ILE A 266 -5.56 -5.18 0.22
N SER A 267 -5.14 -6.05 1.13
CA SER A 267 -3.82 -6.68 1.11
C SER A 267 -3.93 -8.15 0.68
N PHE A 268 -2.98 -8.60 -0.10
CA PHE A 268 -2.96 -9.98 -0.61
C PHE A 268 -1.54 -10.48 -0.83
N VAL A 269 -1.39 -11.79 -0.76
CA VAL A 269 -0.12 -12.50 -0.88
C VAL A 269 -0.07 -13.25 -2.20
N ILE A 270 1.06 -13.17 -2.87
CA ILE A 270 1.36 -13.85 -4.13
C ILE A 270 2.75 -14.48 -4.07
N ASP A 271 3.06 -15.40 -5.00
CA ASP A 271 4.43 -15.84 -5.24
C ASP A 271 5.32 -14.65 -5.63
N GLY A 272 6.44 -14.49 -4.94
CA GLY A 272 7.34 -13.32 -5.07
C GLY A 272 7.90 -13.12 -6.48
N LYS A 273 8.02 -14.20 -7.29
CA LYS A 273 8.44 -14.10 -8.70
C LYS A 273 7.49 -13.26 -9.57
N TYR A 274 6.23 -13.13 -9.15
CA TYR A 274 5.23 -12.33 -9.88
C TYR A 274 5.10 -10.90 -9.35
N LEU A 275 5.84 -10.49 -8.31
CA LEU A 275 5.70 -9.17 -7.69
C LEU A 275 5.74 -8.03 -8.70
N ARG A 276 6.79 -7.96 -9.51
CA ARG A 276 6.95 -6.89 -10.52
C ARG A 276 5.82 -6.89 -11.55
N LYS A 277 5.42 -8.08 -12.04
CA LYS A 277 4.31 -8.21 -12.99
C LYS A 277 3.00 -7.73 -12.37
N SER A 278 2.72 -8.14 -11.12
CA SER A 278 1.51 -7.75 -10.40
C SER A 278 1.42 -6.24 -10.20
N LEU A 279 2.51 -5.60 -9.75
CA LEU A 279 2.56 -4.16 -9.57
C LEU A 279 2.29 -3.40 -10.87
N ASN A 280 2.89 -3.84 -12.00
CA ASN A 280 2.66 -3.21 -13.30
C ASN A 280 1.19 -3.33 -13.74
N VAL A 281 0.63 -4.54 -13.79
CA VAL A 281 -0.74 -4.74 -14.29
C VAL A 281 -1.78 -4.07 -13.40
N LEU A 282 -1.55 -4.01 -12.09
CA LEU A 282 -2.43 -3.30 -11.18
C LEU A 282 -2.31 -1.79 -11.34
N HIS A 283 -1.08 -1.26 -11.43
CA HIS A 283 -0.87 0.17 -11.64
C HIS A 283 -1.52 0.63 -12.94
N ASP A 284 -1.29 -0.09 -14.03
CA ASP A 284 -1.93 0.19 -15.32
C ASP A 284 -3.46 0.15 -15.20
N SER A 285 -3.99 -0.87 -14.54
CA SER A 285 -5.44 -1.03 -14.38
C SER A 285 -6.08 0.10 -13.56
N PHE A 286 -5.45 0.55 -12.46
CA PHE A 286 -6.05 1.48 -11.53
C PHE A 286 -5.69 2.95 -11.78
N PHE A 287 -4.52 3.23 -12.36
CA PHE A 287 -4.00 4.59 -12.49
C PHE A 287 -3.84 5.08 -13.91
N LEU A 288 -3.65 4.19 -14.89
CA LEU A 288 -3.47 4.58 -16.29
C LEU A 288 -4.72 4.34 -17.13
N SER A 289 -5.57 3.40 -16.75
CA SER A 289 -6.79 3.08 -17.50
C SER A 289 -8.01 3.84 -17.00
N GLU A 290 -7.99 5.16 -17.03
CA GLU A 290 -9.25 5.93 -16.97
C GLU A 290 -10.11 5.64 -18.20
N TYR A 291 -9.49 5.17 -19.26
CA TYR A 291 -10.12 4.87 -20.54
C TYR A 291 -9.83 3.43 -20.95
N LYS A 292 -10.85 2.75 -21.48
CA LYS A 292 -10.65 1.53 -22.23
C LYS A 292 -10.01 1.91 -23.56
N VAL A 293 -8.73 1.62 -23.75
CA VAL A 293 -7.99 1.92 -24.98
C VAL A 293 -8.17 0.75 -25.94
N LEU A 294 -8.67 1.02 -27.13
CA LEU A 294 -8.71 0.09 -28.23
C LEU A 294 -7.79 0.59 -29.34
N ASN A 295 -6.82 -0.21 -29.71
CA ASN A 295 -5.94 0.04 -30.86
C ASN A 295 -6.58 -0.62 -32.09
N LEU A 296 -6.94 0.20 -33.06
CA LEU A 296 -7.65 -0.20 -34.25
C LEU A 296 -6.69 -0.23 -35.46
N PHE A 297 -6.68 -1.35 -36.16
CA PHE A 297 -6.06 -1.45 -37.49
C PHE A 297 -7.20 -1.57 -38.50
N ILE A 298 -7.30 -0.60 -39.43
CA ILE A 298 -8.42 -0.52 -40.36
C ILE A 298 -7.94 -1.02 -41.73
N CYS A 299 -8.47 -2.15 -42.19
CA CYS A 299 -8.20 -2.69 -43.53
C CYS A 299 -9.32 -2.29 -44.46
N GLY A 300 -8.96 -1.52 -45.48
CA GLY A 300 -9.88 -1.02 -46.49
C GLY A 300 -10.36 0.42 -46.22
N VAL A 301 -9.95 1.34 -47.07
CA VAL A 301 -10.29 2.77 -47.01
C VAL A 301 -11.25 3.18 -48.15
N GLY A 302 -12.06 2.26 -48.63
CA GLY A 302 -13.17 2.56 -49.50
C GLY A 302 -14.27 3.32 -48.81
N THR A 303 -15.47 3.41 -49.41
CA THR A 303 -16.61 4.19 -48.88
C THR A 303 -16.92 3.89 -47.41
N VAL A 304 -16.93 2.60 -47.02
CA VAL A 304 -17.25 2.19 -45.65
C VAL A 304 -16.11 2.53 -44.70
N GLY A 305 -14.86 2.19 -45.02
CA GLY A 305 -13.72 2.45 -44.16
C GLY A 305 -13.46 3.93 -43.94
N SER A 306 -13.62 4.77 -44.98
CA SER A 306 -13.50 6.22 -44.86
C SER A 306 -14.58 6.78 -43.93
N LYS A 307 -15.83 6.30 -44.04
CA LYS A 307 -16.91 6.73 -43.14
C LYS A 307 -16.71 6.28 -41.69
N LEU A 308 -16.16 5.10 -41.48
CA LEU A 308 -15.81 4.64 -40.11
C LEU A 308 -14.73 5.55 -39.50
N ILE A 309 -13.71 5.95 -40.23
CA ILE A 309 -12.67 6.87 -39.76
C ILE A 309 -13.28 8.24 -39.43
N GLU A 310 -14.18 8.77 -40.26
CA GLU A 310 -14.89 10.01 -39.96
C GLU A 310 -15.75 9.90 -38.68
N GLN A 311 -16.47 8.81 -38.49
CA GLN A 311 -17.26 8.54 -37.28
C GLN A 311 -16.37 8.46 -36.02
N ILE A 312 -15.26 7.72 -36.08
CA ILE A 312 -14.29 7.63 -34.99
C ILE A 312 -13.80 9.04 -34.63
N ARG A 313 -13.44 9.86 -35.63
CA ARG A 313 -12.96 11.22 -35.41
C ARG A 313 -14.03 12.14 -34.81
N SER A 314 -15.26 12.09 -35.34
CA SER A 314 -16.36 12.97 -34.87
C SER A 314 -16.86 12.61 -33.48
N GLN A 315 -16.83 11.32 -33.12
CA GLN A 315 -17.32 10.82 -31.82
C GLN A 315 -16.20 10.62 -30.80
N TYR A 316 -14.97 10.95 -31.14
CA TYR A 316 -13.79 10.66 -30.28
C TYR A 316 -13.92 11.24 -28.86
N GLU A 317 -14.26 12.52 -28.74
CA GLU A 317 -14.40 13.17 -27.42
C GLU A 317 -15.64 12.65 -26.67
N GLU A 318 -16.75 12.40 -27.33
CA GLU A 318 -17.97 11.81 -26.73
C GLU A 318 -17.70 10.41 -26.18
N LEU A 319 -17.05 9.55 -26.96
CA LEU A 319 -16.66 8.21 -26.53
C LEU A 319 -15.68 8.24 -25.37
N LYS A 320 -14.75 9.18 -25.39
CA LYS A 320 -13.77 9.38 -24.34
C LYS A 320 -14.43 9.86 -23.04
N GLU A 321 -15.28 10.88 -23.08
CA GLU A 321 -15.87 11.47 -21.87
C GLU A 321 -17.03 10.64 -21.31
N HIS A 322 -17.97 10.17 -22.14
CA HIS A 322 -19.15 9.47 -21.68
C HIS A 322 -18.96 7.95 -21.55
N SER A 323 -18.24 7.34 -22.49
CA SER A 323 -18.01 5.88 -22.51
C SER A 323 -16.67 5.46 -21.94
N ARG A 324 -15.81 6.42 -21.56
CA ARG A 324 -14.40 6.19 -21.15
C ARG A 324 -13.64 5.29 -22.12
N LEU A 325 -13.94 5.45 -23.42
CA LEU A 325 -13.39 4.66 -24.50
C LEU A 325 -12.48 5.53 -25.38
N LYS A 326 -11.18 5.19 -25.39
CA LYS A 326 -10.20 5.83 -26.27
C LYS A 326 -9.91 4.92 -27.45
N LEU A 327 -10.24 5.36 -28.67
CA LEU A 327 -9.96 4.66 -29.90
C LEU A 327 -8.70 5.22 -30.54
N ASN A 328 -7.63 4.41 -30.64
CA ASN A 328 -6.41 4.77 -31.33
C ASN A 328 -6.37 4.04 -32.69
N VAL A 329 -6.41 4.75 -33.78
CA VAL A 329 -6.16 4.17 -35.09
C VAL A 329 -4.63 4.05 -35.26
N VAL A 330 -4.11 2.84 -35.09
CA VAL A 330 -2.66 2.53 -35.14
C VAL A 330 -2.17 2.12 -36.50
N GLY A 331 -3.06 1.88 -37.44
CA GLY A 331 -2.71 1.59 -38.81
C GLY A 331 -3.93 1.57 -39.71
N ILE A 332 -3.68 1.95 -40.94
CA ILE A 332 -4.68 1.96 -42.01
C ILE A 332 -4.06 1.30 -43.23
N ALA A 333 -4.76 0.33 -43.85
CA ALA A 333 -4.28 -0.34 -45.05
C ALA A 333 -5.34 -0.28 -46.17
N SER A 334 -4.86 -0.13 -47.36
CA SER A 334 -5.59 -0.36 -48.62
C SER A 334 -5.07 -1.61 -49.30
N SER A 335 -5.58 -1.94 -50.50
CA SER A 335 -5.05 -3.05 -51.31
C SER A 335 -3.60 -2.85 -51.79
N HIS A 336 -3.10 -1.61 -51.73
CA HIS A 336 -1.78 -1.27 -52.28
C HIS A 336 -0.83 -0.64 -51.28
N ASN A 337 -1.32 0.02 -50.24
CA ASN A 337 -0.52 0.78 -49.28
C ASN A 337 -0.99 0.55 -47.86
N ALA A 338 -0.06 0.63 -46.88
CA ALA A 338 -0.35 0.67 -45.46
C ALA A 338 0.41 1.82 -44.79
N ILE A 339 -0.22 2.44 -43.80
CA ILE A 339 0.34 3.50 -42.96
C ILE A 339 0.20 3.04 -41.52
N PHE A 340 1.25 3.20 -40.69
CA PHE A 340 1.30 2.82 -39.28
C PHE A 340 1.56 4.03 -38.41
#